data_fc671e07b595aa8dceacaddfd40e9b0d
#
_entry.id   fc671e07b595aa8dceacaddfd40e9b0d
#
_cell.length_a   1.000
_cell.length_b   1.000
_cell.length_c   1.000
_cell.angle_alpha   90.00
_cell.angle_beta   90.00
_cell.angle_gamma   90.00
#
_symmetry.space_group_name_H-M   'P 1'
#
loop_
_entity.id
_entity.type
_entity.pdbx_description
1 polymer ?
#
loop_
_entity_poly.entity_id
_entity_poly.type
_entity_poly.pdbx_seq_one_letter_code
_entity_poly.pdbx_strand_id
1 'polypeptide(L)'
;MQKTKIHIIASAFALLVITGCSSSAQVQVAERQFPTVVSKPKAVSASIIFDEKFRDFVATPNKKTSIDIGSAQTYMLGNAFKGLFSNIEIISSKDEVSFENALVITPSVQEVQVSTPSDTYLNVYEVWIKYSLDIENSDGDQIDSWFMPAYGKTPDSFMLSKTNAIEEAAVIALRDAGAKLLLDFYRIPSIYNWMVRERKLGDEQ
;
A
#
# COMPACT_ATOMS: atom_id res chain seq x y z
N MET A 1 10.04 2.66 66.75
CA MET A 1 10.86 2.73 65.52
C MET A 1 10.61 1.60 64.50
N GLN A 2 10.04 0.46 64.83
CA GLN A 2 9.89 -0.67 63.92
C GLN A 2 8.65 -0.54 63.00
N LYS A 3 7.56 0.09 63.45
CA LYS A 3 6.33 0.29 62.63
C LYS A 3 6.52 1.27 61.47
N THR A 4 7.36 2.29 61.62
CA THR A 4 7.63 3.29 60.56
C THR A 4 8.44 2.71 59.39
N LYS A 5 9.35 1.76 59.67
CA LYS A 5 10.13 1.08 58.59
C LYS A 5 9.25 0.16 57.73
N ILE A 6 8.24 -0.47 58.29
CA ILE A 6 7.33 -1.36 57.55
C ILE A 6 6.46 -0.55 56.58
N HIS A 7 6.00 0.64 56.95
CA HIS A 7 5.21 1.50 56.04
C HIS A 7 6.04 2.07 54.87
N ILE A 8 7.32 2.37 55.10
CA ILE A 8 8.21 2.86 54.03
C ILE A 8 8.49 1.75 53.03
N ILE A 9 8.70 0.51 53.45
CA ILE A 9 8.95 -0.65 52.56
C ILE A 9 7.68 -1.01 51.77
N ALA A 10 6.49 -0.97 52.41
CA ALA A 10 5.23 -1.21 51.71
C ALA A 10 4.91 -0.12 50.67
N SER A 11 5.23 1.15 50.97
CA SER A 11 5.04 2.27 50.02
C SER A 11 6.01 2.22 48.86
N ALA A 12 7.28 1.78 49.07
CA ALA A 12 8.26 1.59 47.99
C ALA A 12 7.90 0.41 47.04
N PHE A 13 7.28 -0.64 47.59
CA PHE A 13 6.83 -1.79 46.79
C PHE A 13 5.61 -1.48 45.92
N ALA A 14 4.73 -0.58 46.37
CA ALA A 14 3.54 -0.15 45.64
C ALA A 14 3.88 0.74 44.42
N LEU A 15 5.05 1.41 44.40
CA LEU A 15 5.48 2.25 43.25
C LEU A 15 6.11 1.45 42.09
N LEU A 16 6.46 0.18 42.27
CA LEU A 16 7.11 -0.63 41.26
C LEU A 16 6.16 -1.34 40.28
N VAL A 17 4.85 -1.22 40.45
CA VAL A 17 3.86 -2.01 39.67
C VAL A 17 3.26 -1.26 38.48
N ILE A 18 3.66 0.00 38.20
CA ILE A 18 3.07 0.81 37.12
C ILE A 18 4.02 0.89 35.90
N THR A 19 4.70 -0.20 35.56
CA THR A 19 5.28 -0.33 34.23
C THR A 19 4.24 -0.96 33.30
N GLY A 20 3.27 -0.16 32.89
CA GLY A 20 2.35 -0.57 31.83
C GLY A 20 3.12 -0.90 30.57
N CYS A 21 3.18 -2.18 30.19
CA CYS A 21 3.72 -2.62 28.89
C CYS A 21 2.88 -1.99 27.79
N SER A 22 3.36 -0.89 27.21
CA SER A 22 2.83 -0.38 25.95
C SER A 22 3.33 -1.30 24.83
N SER A 23 2.51 -2.26 24.41
CA SER A 23 2.84 -3.10 23.27
C SER A 23 2.75 -2.29 21.97
N SER A 24 3.86 -2.12 21.26
CA SER A 24 3.89 -1.59 19.91
C SER A 24 3.86 -2.76 18.90
N ALA A 25 3.20 -2.55 17.75
CA ALA A 25 3.23 -3.49 16.65
C ALA A 25 4.12 -2.92 15.54
N GLN A 26 5.19 -3.64 15.20
CA GLN A 26 6.01 -3.39 14.03
C GLN A 26 5.76 -4.51 13.04
N VAL A 27 5.24 -4.15 11.86
CA VAL A 27 4.82 -5.09 10.84
C VAL A 27 5.66 -4.88 9.61
N GLN A 28 6.17 -5.98 9.04
CA GLN A 28 6.85 -5.99 7.75
C GLN A 28 6.14 -6.96 6.81
N VAL A 29 5.68 -6.48 5.69
CA VAL A 29 4.97 -7.28 4.70
C VAL A 29 5.95 -7.89 3.70
N ALA A 30 5.94 -9.22 3.57
CA ALA A 30 6.86 -9.94 2.71
C ALA A 30 6.35 -9.99 1.25
N GLU A 31 7.23 -9.69 0.27
CA GLU A 31 6.93 -9.68 -1.17
C GLU A 31 6.44 -11.03 -1.72
N ARG A 32 6.98 -12.13 -1.23
CA ARG A 32 6.65 -13.50 -1.69
C ARG A 32 5.23 -13.98 -1.38
N GLN A 33 4.44 -13.17 -0.68
CA GLN A 33 3.03 -13.48 -0.39
C GLN A 33 2.09 -13.13 -1.55
N PHE A 34 2.60 -12.56 -2.65
CA PHE A 34 1.78 -12.12 -3.76
C PHE A 34 1.89 -13.08 -4.95
N PRO A 35 0.74 -13.50 -5.53
CA PRO A 35 0.72 -14.37 -6.70
C PRO A 35 1.18 -13.63 -7.96
N THR A 36 1.71 -14.36 -8.93
CA THR A 36 1.95 -13.83 -10.27
C THR A 36 0.63 -13.54 -10.96
N VAL A 37 0.50 -12.36 -11.54
CA VAL A 37 -0.68 -11.97 -12.29
C VAL A 37 -0.69 -12.64 -13.66
N VAL A 38 -1.77 -13.35 -13.97
CA VAL A 38 -2.02 -13.92 -15.30
C VAL A 38 -3.12 -13.10 -15.98
N SER A 39 -2.74 -12.28 -16.94
CA SER A 39 -3.66 -11.44 -17.72
C SER A 39 -3.18 -11.36 -19.18
N LYS A 40 -4.03 -10.82 -20.06
CA LYS A 40 -3.64 -10.48 -21.43
C LYS A 40 -3.40 -8.97 -21.52
N PRO A 41 -2.14 -8.51 -21.50
CA PRO A 41 -1.80 -7.09 -21.56
C PRO A 41 -2.33 -6.45 -22.85
N LYS A 42 -2.69 -5.17 -22.77
CA LYS A 42 -3.03 -4.39 -23.97
C LYS A 42 -1.76 -3.85 -24.62
N ALA A 43 -1.82 -3.66 -25.95
CA ALA A 43 -0.75 -3.08 -26.75
C ALA A 43 -0.61 -1.56 -26.47
N VAL A 44 -0.19 -1.24 -25.26
CA VAL A 44 0.05 0.12 -24.76
C VAL A 44 1.39 0.10 -24.03
N SER A 45 2.21 1.12 -24.23
CA SER A 45 3.46 1.33 -23.49
C SER A 45 3.21 2.15 -22.22
N ALA A 46 3.92 1.82 -21.16
CA ALA A 46 3.84 2.58 -19.90
C ALA A 46 5.18 2.63 -19.17
N SER A 47 5.49 3.80 -18.62
CA SER A 47 6.59 4.06 -17.69
C SER A 47 6.01 4.20 -16.29
N ILE A 48 6.38 3.33 -15.37
CA ILE A 48 5.91 3.34 -14.00
C ILE A 48 7.02 3.87 -13.10
N ILE A 49 6.75 5.00 -12.44
CA ILE A 49 7.69 5.65 -11.55
C ILE A 49 7.43 5.21 -10.12
N PHE A 50 8.29 4.34 -9.60
CA PHE A 50 8.33 4.07 -8.17
C PHE A 50 9.49 4.84 -7.56
N ASP A 51 9.23 6.03 -7.05
CA ASP A 51 10.24 6.85 -6.38
C ASP A 51 10.71 6.21 -5.06
N GLU A 52 11.79 6.72 -4.47
CA GLU A 52 12.33 6.22 -3.21
C GLU A 52 11.29 6.28 -2.08
N LYS A 53 10.51 7.37 -2.00
CA LYS A 53 9.47 7.54 -0.99
C LYS A 53 8.39 6.46 -1.07
N PHE A 54 8.04 6.01 -2.27
CA PHE A 54 7.09 4.92 -2.47
C PHE A 54 7.69 3.56 -2.15
N ARG A 55 8.94 3.31 -2.57
CA ARG A 55 9.64 2.03 -2.35
C ARG A 55 9.97 1.75 -0.89
N ASP A 56 10.30 2.81 -0.16
CA ASP A 56 10.71 2.71 1.26
C ASP A 56 9.59 3.16 2.21
N PHE A 57 8.34 3.11 1.74
CA PHE A 57 7.21 3.64 2.49
C PHE A 57 6.91 2.81 3.74
N VAL A 58 6.97 3.49 4.88
CA VAL A 58 6.56 2.95 6.18
C VAL A 58 5.38 3.76 6.72
N ALA A 59 4.24 3.12 6.87
CA ALA A 59 3.06 3.72 7.46
C ALA A 59 3.16 3.77 8.98
N THR A 60 2.78 4.90 9.58
CA THR A 60 2.66 5.06 11.02
C THR A 60 1.26 5.57 11.37
N PRO A 61 0.21 4.71 11.21
CA PRO A 61 -1.19 5.13 11.38
C PRO A 61 -1.49 5.62 12.80
N ASN A 62 -0.70 5.20 13.79
CA ASN A 62 -0.76 5.68 15.17
C ASN A 62 0.60 5.49 15.87
N LYS A 63 0.73 6.03 17.10
CA LYS A 63 2.00 5.98 17.87
C LYS A 63 2.48 4.57 18.24
N LYS A 64 1.65 3.55 18.10
CA LYS A 64 1.95 2.17 18.52
C LYS A 64 2.05 1.19 17.37
N THR A 65 1.77 1.62 16.14
CA THR A 65 1.74 0.74 14.97
C THR A 65 2.59 1.34 13.86
N SER A 66 3.50 0.54 13.35
CA SER A 66 4.30 0.84 12.17
C SER A 66 4.17 -0.34 11.20
N ILE A 67 3.95 -0.04 9.92
CA ILE A 67 3.78 -1.05 8.87
C ILE A 67 4.69 -0.68 7.70
N ASP A 68 5.71 -1.47 7.47
CA ASP A 68 6.56 -1.39 6.30
C ASP A 68 5.88 -2.15 5.14
N ILE A 69 5.40 -1.39 4.15
CA ILE A 69 4.76 -1.92 2.94
C ILE A 69 5.52 -1.55 1.66
N GLY A 70 6.58 -0.78 1.75
CA GLY A 70 7.26 -0.18 0.60
C GLY A 70 7.67 -1.18 -0.47
N SER A 71 8.45 -2.21 -0.12
CA SER A 71 8.88 -3.24 -1.05
C SER A 71 7.70 -4.10 -1.53
N ALA A 72 6.79 -4.46 -0.63
CA ALA A 72 5.63 -5.30 -0.94
C ALA A 72 4.67 -4.63 -1.92
N GLN A 73 4.34 -3.34 -1.71
CA GLN A 73 3.49 -2.58 -2.63
C GLN A 73 4.14 -2.38 -4.00
N THR A 74 5.45 -2.10 -4.03
CA THR A 74 6.22 -1.96 -5.28
C THR A 74 6.18 -3.26 -6.08
N TYR A 75 6.39 -4.40 -5.44
CA TYR A 75 6.32 -5.72 -6.08
C TYR A 75 4.90 -6.03 -6.57
N MET A 76 3.87 -5.83 -5.72
CA MET A 76 2.48 -6.14 -6.06
C MET A 76 1.97 -5.27 -7.20
N LEU A 77 2.12 -3.95 -7.12
CA LEU A 77 1.67 -3.04 -8.17
C LEU A 77 2.50 -3.18 -9.45
N GLY A 78 3.81 -3.42 -9.33
CA GLY A 78 4.66 -3.72 -10.48
C GLY A 78 4.18 -4.95 -11.25
N ASN A 79 3.79 -6.03 -10.56
CA ASN A 79 3.22 -7.20 -11.21
C ASN A 79 1.84 -6.92 -11.83
N ALA A 80 1.00 -6.11 -11.19
CA ALA A 80 -0.29 -5.72 -11.74
C ALA A 80 -0.12 -4.86 -13.01
N PHE A 81 0.82 -3.91 -13.01
CA PHE A 81 1.14 -3.11 -14.20
C PHE A 81 1.67 -3.97 -15.36
N LYS A 82 2.55 -4.95 -15.07
CA LYS A 82 2.99 -5.93 -16.09
C LYS A 82 1.83 -6.73 -16.68
N GLY A 83 0.76 -6.92 -15.91
CA GLY A 83 -0.47 -7.54 -16.37
C GLY A 83 -1.35 -6.63 -17.23
N LEU A 84 -1.18 -5.30 -17.17
CA LEU A 84 -1.96 -4.32 -17.93
C LEU A 84 -1.31 -3.97 -19.28
N PHE A 85 0.00 -3.77 -19.31
CA PHE A 85 0.73 -3.20 -20.43
C PHE A 85 1.64 -4.21 -21.10
N SER A 86 1.68 -4.23 -22.45
CA SER A 86 2.57 -5.12 -23.20
C SER A 86 4.03 -4.65 -23.16
N ASN A 87 4.24 -3.34 -23.14
CA ASN A 87 5.55 -2.72 -23.02
C ASN A 87 5.57 -1.90 -21.72
N ILE A 88 6.48 -2.23 -20.81
CA ILE A 88 6.56 -1.55 -19.53
C ILE A 88 8.02 -1.34 -19.14
N GLU A 89 8.33 -0.16 -18.65
CA GLU A 89 9.54 0.13 -17.88
C GLU A 89 9.15 0.54 -16.47
N ILE A 90 9.97 0.11 -15.50
CA ILE A 90 9.83 0.49 -14.11
C ILE A 90 11.08 1.27 -13.74
N ILE A 91 10.89 2.53 -13.38
CA ILE A 91 11.95 3.53 -13.19
C ILE A 91 11.81 4.22 -11.83
N SER A 92 12.80 5.01 -11.45
CA SER A 92 12.86 5.67 -10.14
C SER A 92 12.51 7.16 -10.21
N SER A 93 12.66 7.76 -11.40
CA SER A 93 12.41 9.17 -11.61
C SER A 93 11.89 9.46 -13.01
N LYS A 94 11.27 10.62 -13.19
CA LYS A 94 10.70 11.07 -14.47
C LYS A 94 11.77 11.25 -15.55
N ASP A 95 13.00 11.58 -15.17
CA ASP A 95 14.10 11.79 -16.12
C ASP A 95 14.57 10.50 -16.80
N GLU A 96 14.15 9.33 -16.29
CA GLU A 96 14.47 8.01 -16.85
C GLU A 96 13.45 7.53 -17.89
N VAL A 97 12.36 8.27 -18.12
CA VAL A 97 11.32 7.90 -19.11
C VAL A 97 11.94 7.81 -20.51
N SER A 98 11.82 6.63 -21.12
CA SER A 98 12.41 6.36 -22.43
C SER A 98 11.39 6.11 -23.54
N PHE A 99 10.13 5.80 -23.17
CA PHE A 99 9.10 5.52 -24.15
C PHE A 99 8.45 6.81 -24.68
N GLU A 100 8.34 6.90 -26.00
CA GLU A 100 7.46 7.87 -26.68
C GLU A 100 6.03 7.31 -26.74
N ASN A 101 5.02 8.20 -26.77
CA ASN A 101 3.60 7.83 -26.84
C ASN A 101 3.17 6.81 -25.78
N ALA A 102 3.64 6.98 -24.55
CA ALA A 102 3.38 6.10 -23.42
C ALA A 102 2.58 6.81 -22.32
N LEU A 103 1.96 6.03 -21.46
CA LEU A 103 1.48 6.51 -20.17
C LEU A 103 2.63 6.58 -19.18
N VAL A 104 2.76 7.69 -18.48
CA VAL A 104 3.68 7.85 -17.35
C VAL A 104 2.83 7.84 -16.09
N ILE A 105 3.06 6.84 -15.21
CA ILE A 105 2.23 6.61 -14.04
C ILE A 105 3.08 6.68 -12.79
N THR A 106 2.73 7.59 -11.88
CA THR A 106 3.41 7.79 -10.60
C THR A 106 2.47 7.45 -9.45
N PRO A 107 2.53 6.25 -8.86
CA PRO A 107 1.77 5.91 -7.68
C PRO A 107 2.31 6.60 -6.43
N SER A 108 1.41 6.97 -5.53
CA SER A 108 1.74 7.49 -4.20
C SER A 108 0.76 6.97 -3.15
N VAL A 109 1.22 6.86 -1.89
CA VAL A 109 0.37 6.53 -0.75
C VAL A 109 -0.11 7.82 -0.11
N GLN A 110 -1.42 8.02 -0.08
CA GLN A 110 -2.03 9.20 0.53
C GLN A 110 -2.33 8.98 2.01
N GLU A 111 -2.81 7.79 2.35
CA GLU A 111 -3.23 7.48 3.71
C GLU A 111 -3.16 5.98 3.98
N VAL A 112 -2.78 5.61 5.20
CA VAL A 112 -2.93 4.24 5.73
C VAL A 112 -3.62 4.33 7.08
N GLN A 113 -4.71 3.57 7.23
CA GLN A 113 -5.45 3.43 8.48
C GLN A 113 -5.41 1.98 8.95
N VAL A 114 -5.35 1.80 10.27
CA VAL A 114 -5.44 0.49 10.92
C VAL A 114 -6.48 0.57 12.01
N SER A 115 -7.45 -0.33 11.95
CA SER A 115 -8.42 -0.55 13.01
C SER A 115 -8.17 -1.89 13.71
N THR A 116 -8.32 -1.88 15.02
CA THR A 116 -8.19 -3.09 15.85
C THR A 116 -9.55 -3.52 16.39
N PRO A 117 -9.71 -4.74 16.93
CA PRO A 117 -10.95 -5.17 17.57
C PRO A 117 -11.46 -4.22 18.65
N SER A 118 -10.54 -3.55 19.36
CA SER A 118 -10.92 -2.55 20.38
C SER A 118 -11.44 -1.24 19.80
N ASP A 119 -11.11 -0.91 18.56
CA ASP A 119 -11.53 0.34 17.92
C ASP A 119 -12.92 0.23 17.28
N THR A 120 -13.25 -0.96 16.77
CA THR A 120 -14.46 -1.19 15.97
C THR A 120 -15.52 -2.03 16.69
N TYR A 121 -15.19 -2.65 17.85
CA TYR A 121 -16.01 -3.65 18.54
C TYR A 121 -16.32 -4.89 17.67
N LEU A 122 -15.62 -5.05 16.55
CA LEU A 122 -15.62 -6.23 15.70
C LEU A 122 -14.37 -7.06 16.03
N ASN A 123 -14.49 -8.38 15.95
CA ASN A 123 -13.35 -9.27 16.22
C ASN A 123 -12.44 -9.38 14.98
N VAL A 124 -12.03 -8.23 14.42
CA VAL A 124 -11.20 -8.14 13.23
C VAL A 124 -10.13 -7.05 13.35
N TYR A 125 -9.02 -7.26 12.67
CA TYR A 125 -8.04 -6.24 12.33
C TYR A 125 -8.31 -5.79 10.90
N GLU A 126 -8.25 -4.49 10.64
CA GLU A 126 -8.50 -3.90 9.33
C GLU A 126 -7.35 -2.99 8.92
N VAL A 127 -6.99 -3.04 7.64
CA VAL A 127 -6.02 -2.13 7.03
C VAL A 127 -6.66 -1.50 5.80
N TRP A 128 -6.65 -0.18 5.75
CA TRP A 128 -7.07 0.63 4.62
C TRP A 128 -5.86 1.37 4.07
N ILE A 129 -5.67 1.32 2.76
CA ILE A 129 -4.63 2.04 2.06
C ILE A 129 -5.29 2.87 0.96
N LYS A 130 -5.03 4.16 0.93
CA LYS A 130 -5.49 5.05 -0.14
C LYS A 130 -4.30 5.40 -1.02
N TYR A 131 -4.32 4.91 -2.25
CA TYR A 131 -3.37 5.29 -3.28
C TYR A 131 -3.88 6.45 -4.11
N SER A 132 -2.97 7.26 -4.64
CA SER A 132 -3.19 8.14 -5.78
C SER A 132 -2.24 7.72 -6.90
N LEU A 133 -2.77 7.58 -8.11
CA LEU A 133 -1.98 7.36 -9.31
C LEU A 133 -2.09 8.62 -10.16
N ASP A 134 -1.00 9.37 -10.26
CA ASP A 134 -0.90 10.48 -11.18
C ASP A 134 -0.50 9.93 -12.54
N ILE A 135 -1.29 10.27 -13.57
CA ILE A 135 -1.21 9.68 -14.90
C ILE A 135 -1.03 10.81 -15.91
N GLU A 136 0.10 10.79 -16.61
CA GLU A 136 0.49 11.75 -17.63
C GLU A 136 0.76 11.05 -18.97
N ASN A 137 0.86 11.80 -20.05
CA ASN A 137 1.47 11.32 -21.29
C ASN A 137 3.00 11.52 -21.23
N SER A 138 3.72 11.01 -22.25
CA SER A 138 5.17 11.19 -22.36
C SER A 138 5.63 12.64 -22.53
N ASP A 139 4.73 13.55 -22.95
CA ASP A 139 5.01 14.98 -23.10
C ASP A 139 4.85 15.73 -21.75
N GLY A 140 4.33 15.04 -20.71
CA GLY A 140 4.11 15.58 -19.40
C GLY A 140 2.73 16.22 -19.18
N ASP A 141 1.81 16.07 -20.14
CA ASP A 141 0.43 16.53 -19.96
C ASP A 141 -0.34 15.57 -19.06
N GLN A 142 -1.01 16.12 -18.08
CA GLN A 142 -1.81 15.32 -17.15
C GLN A 142 -3.06 14.77 -17.84
N ILE A 143 -3.24 13.44 -17.74
CA ILE A 143 -4.40 12.72 -18.24
C ILE A 143 -5.43 12.55 -17.13
N ASP A 144 -4.99 12.11 -15.95
CA ASP A 144 -5.84 11.87 -14.77
C ASP A 144 -5.05 11.85 -13.47
N SER A 145 -5.78 11.90 -12.36
CA SER A 145 -5.29 11.54 -11.03
C SER A 145 -6.31 10.63 -10.37
N TRP A 146 -6.04 9.33 -10.37
CA TRP A 146 -6.98 8.30 -9.92
C TRP A 146 -6.73 7.90 -8.47
N PHE A 147 -7.76 8.07 -7.63
CA PHE A 147 -7.73 7.59 -6.25
C PHE A 147 -8.22 6.15 -6.17
N MET A 148 -7.35 5.29 -5.66
CA MET A 148 -7.61 3.85 -5.55
C MET A 148 -7.56 3.41 -4.07
N PRO A 149 -8.72 3.25 -3.40
CA PRO A 149 -8.76 2.70 -2.05
C PRO A 149 -8.55 1.19 -2.08
N ALA A 150 -7.75 0.69 -1.15
CA ALA A 150 -7.52 -0.73 -0.93
C ALA A 150 -7.87 -1.12 0.50
N TYR A 151 -8.42 -2.32 0.68
CA TYR A 151 -8.92 -2.78 1.96
C TYR A 151 -8.60 -4.24 2.22
N GLY A 152 -8.17 -4.52 3.45
CA GLY A 152 -7.98 -5.89 3.94
C GLY A 152 -8.42 -6.04 5.37
N LYS A 153 -8.88 -7.22 5.73
CA LYS A 153 -9.28 -7.58 7.09
C LYS A 153 -8.89 -9.00 7.44
N THR A 154 -8.60 -9.21 8.74
CA THR A 154 -8.27 -10.51 9.30
C THR A 154 -8.97 -10.69 10.64
N PRO A 155 -9.66 -11.82 10.90
CA PRO A 155 -10.22 -12.12 12.21
C PRO A 155 -9.12 -12.19 13.27
N ASP A 156 -9.40 -11.70 14.48
CA ASP A 156 -8.46 -11.74 15.62
C ASP A 156 -8.14 -13.17 16.07
N SER A 157 -9.11 -14.08 15.92
CA SER A 157 -8.98 -15.49 16.26
C SER A 157 -8.14 -16.31 15.27
N PHE A 158 -7.83 -15.77 14.10
CA PHE A 158 -7.10 -16.48 13.03
C PHE A 158 -5.58 -16.47 13.26
N MET A 159 -5.06 -15.43 13.94
CA MET A 159 -3.61 -15.21 14.11
C MET A 159 -3.19 -15.29 15.56
N LEU A 160 -1.98 -15.81 15.80
CA LEU A 160 -1.41 -15.95 17.15
C LEU A 160 -0.96 -14.63 17.78
N SER A 161 -0.87 -13.55 16.99
CA SER A 161 -0.46 -12.24 17.50
C SER A 161 -1.11 -11.10 16.73
N LYS A 162 -1.24 -9.95 17.40
CA LYS A 162 -1.71 -8.69 16.81
C LYS A 162 -0.88 -8.30 15.57
N THR A 163 0.45 -8.45 15.63
CA THR A 163 1.37 -8.12 14.54
C THR A 163 1.05 -8.96 13.30
N ASN A 164 0.91 -10.28 13.45
CA ASN A 164 0.59 -11.17 12.33
C ASN A 164 -0.81 -10.90 11.75
N ALA A 165 -1.78 -10.54 12.59
CA ALA A 165 -3.12 -10.21 12.11
C ALA A 165 -3.14 -8.91 11.30
N ILE A 166 -2.39 -7.89 11.70
CA ILE A 166 -2.23 -6.65 10.94
C ILE A 166 -1.43 -6.91 9.65
N GLU A 167 -0.38 -7.73 9.69
CA GLU A 167 0.38 -8.13 8.50
C GLU A 167 -0.53 -8.79 7.45
N GLU A 168 -1.31 -9.78 7.84
CA GLU A 168 -2.23 -10.46 6.93
C GLU A 168 -3.31 -9.51 6.38
N ALA A 169 -3.86 -8.61 7.21
CA ALA A 169 -4.79 -7.60 6.75
C ALA A 169 -4.12 -6.65 5.71
N ALA A 170 -2.85 -6.27 5.92
CA ALA A 170 -2.10 -5.47 4.97
C ALA A 170 -1.84 -6.23 3.66
N VAL A 171 -1.48 -7.52 3.72
CA VAL A 171 -1.34 -8.39 2.53
C VAL A 171 -2.64 -8.45 1.73
N ILE A 172 -3.77 -8.62 2.40
CA ILE A 172 -5.09 -8.63 1.75
C ILE A 172 -5.39 -7.27 1.10
N ALA A 173 -5.09 -6.16 1.78
CA ALA A 173 -5.26 -4.81 1.22
C ALA A 173 -4.40 -4.60 -0.04
N LEU A 174 -3.14 -5.05 -0.03
CA LEU A 174 -2.27 -4.96 -1.21
C LEU A 174 -2.78 -5.82 -2.37
N ARG A 175 -3.32 -7.01 -2.11
CA ARG A 175 -3.98 -7.84 -3.14
C ARG A 175 -5.22 -7.17 -3.70
N ASP A 176 -6.02 -6.52 -2.87
CA ASP A 176 -7.18 -5.73 -3.29
C ASP A 176 -6.76 -4.56 -4.20
N ALA A 177 -5.67 -3.85 -3.84
CA ALA A 177 -5.10 -2.80 -4.69
C ALA A 177 -4.71 -3.33 -6.08
N GLY A 178 -3.97 -4.43 -6.13
CA GLY A 178 -3.57 -5.05 -7.40
C GLY A 178 -4.75 -5.53 -8.24
N ALA A 179 -5.77 -6.10 -7.60
CA ALA A 179 -7.00 -6.52 -8.29
C ALA A 179 -7.77 -5.34 -8.86
N LYS A 180 -7.95 -4.25 -8.09
CA LYS A 180 -8.59 -3.02 -8.57
C LYS A 180 -7.83 -2.39 -9.72
N LEU A 181 -6.50 -2.32 -9.63
CA LEU A 181 -5.68 -1.82 -10.72
C LEU A 181 -5.95 -2.59 -12.02
N LEU A 182 -5.96 -3.92 -11.96
CA LEU A 182 -6.21 -4.77 -13.13
C LEU A 182 -7.62 -4.65 -13.69
N LEU A 183 -8.62 -4.50 -12.82
CA LEU A 183 -10.03 -4.53 -13.23
C LEU A 183 -10.54 -3.18 -13.69
N ASP A 184 -10.07 -2.09 -13.07
CA ASP A 184 -10.69 -0.78 -13.22
C ASP A 184 -9.85 0.22 -14.02
N PHE A 185 -8.52 0.02 -14.15
CA PHE A 185 -7.63 0.99 -14.82
C PHE A 185 -8.13 1.42 -16.21
N TYR A 186 -8.46 0.47 -17.07
CA TYR A 186 -8.94 0.76 -18.42
C TYR A 186 -10.41 1.20 -18.48
N ARG A 187 -11.12 1.21 -17.36
CA ARG A 187 -12.48 1.74 -17.24
C ARG A 187 -12.51 3.22 -16.89
N ILE A 188 -11.36 3.80 -16.52
CA ILE A 188 -11.24 5.23 -16.27
C ILE A 188 -11.48 5.98 -17.59
N PRO A 189 -12.47 6.88 -17.67
CA PRO A 189 -12.88 7.48 -18.94
C PRO A 189 -11.78 8.26 -19.64
N SER A 190 -10.95 8.99 -18.90
CA SER A 190 -9.80 9.75 -19.42
C SER A 190 -8.77 8.84 -20.08
N ILE A 191 -8.43 7.71 -19.45
CA ILE A 191 -7.49 6.71 -19.96
C ILE A 191 -8.07 6.02 -21.22
N TYR A 192 -9.33 5.62 -21.15
CA TYR A 192 -10.01 5.04 -22.31
C TYR A 192 -9.98 6.00 -23.51
N ASN A 193 -10.33 7.27 -23.29
CA ASN A 193 -10.34 8.30 -24.35
C ASN A 193 -8.94 8.58 -24.89
N TRP A 194 -7.90 8.58 -24.05
CA TRP A 194 -6.51 8.71 -24.48
C TRP A 194 -6.12 7.55 -25.39
N MET A 195 -6.38 6.29 -24.98
CA MET A 195 -6.07 5.11 -25.77
C MET A 195 -6.77 5.09 -27.14
N VAL A 196 -8.01 5.59 -27.21
CA VAL A 196 -8.76 5.67 -28.49
C VAL A 196 -8.13 6.71 -29.42
N ARG A 197 -7.64 7.83 -28.89
CA ARG A 197 -6.94 8.87 -29.66
C ARG A 197 -5.63 8.35 -30.21
N GLU A 198 -4.79 7.75 -29.36
CA GLU A 198 -3.49 7.19 -29.78
C GLU A 198 -3.63 6.12 -30.85
N ARG A 199 -4.63 5.23 -30.74
CA ARG A 199 -4.90 4.23 -31.79
C ARG A 199 -5.25 4.88 -33.13
N LYS A 200 -6.08 5.93 -33.16
CA LYS A 200 -6.45 6.63 -34.40
C LYS A 200 -5.24 7.31 -35.03
N LEU A 201 -4.36 7.91 -34.23
CA LEU A 201 -3.12 8.51 -34.74
C LEU A 201 -2.16 7.46 -35.31
N GLY A 202 -2.10 6.25 -34.72
CA GLY A 202 -1.29 5.14 -35.21
C GLY A 202 -1.82 4.50 -36.49
N ASP A 203 -3.14 4.53 -36.73
CA ASP A 203 -3.79 3.99 -37.93
C ASP A 203 -3.71 4.96 -39.13
N GLU A 204 -3.36 6.23 -38.89
CA GLU A 204 -3.18 7.26 -39.95
C GLU A 204 -1.73 7.44 -40.42
N GLN A 205 -0.76 6.72 -39.87
CA GLN A 205 0.65 6.70 -40.28
C GLN A 205 0.98 5.43 -41.08
#